data_f63a9bda11545c7540e992d82f4a19a9
#
_entry.id   f63a9bda11545c7540e992d82f4a19a9
#
_cell.length_a   1.000
_cell.length_b   1.000
_cell.length_c   1.000
_cell.angle_alpha   90.00
_cell.angle_beta   90.00
_cell.angle_gamma   90.00
#
_symmetry.space_group_name_H-M   'P 1'
#
loop_
_entity.id
_entity.type
_entity.pdbx_description
1 polymer ?
#
loop_
_entity_poly.entity_id
_entity_poly.type
_entity_poly.pdbx_seq_one_letter_code
_entity_poly.pdbx_strand_id
1 'polypeptide(L)'
;TFSLREHADTVFIIPFSIQNAIKPSKHTVINEQLEIDGQKFTVHELTVSPIRAQLTMSIDPTNTMKILNFGDIRLLDETGEVWGRIKDGIVGFGALEDETFGLMLESNYFRTPKSLTIEFSEVEAIHKDDAYIEVDWHNEQILYQPNNLAIELQLKPNYEITYKLTNYKENEHKTVFNKMIDAEGT
;
A
#
# COMPACT_ATOMS: atom_id res chain seq x y z
N THR A 1 7.99 11.80 27.57
CA THR A 1 8.39 10.61 26.81
C THR A 1 8.59 9.49 27.81
N PHE A 2 7.70 8.51 27.86
CA PHE A 2 7.90 7.30 28.66
C PHE A 2 8.81 6.37 27.87
N SER A 3 9.99 6.06 28.38
CA SER A 3 10.84 5.01 27.85
C SER A 3 10.58 3.74 28.65
N LEU A 4 9.93 2.75 28.04
CA LEU A 4 9.73 1.42 28.62
C LEU A 4 10.98 0.53 28.56
N ARG A 5 12.10 1.05 28.03
CA ARG A 5 13.35 0.27 27.88
C ARG A 5 14.01 -0.13 29.20
N GLU A 6 13.75 0.58 30.29
CA GLU A 6 14.31 0.27 31.62
C GLU A 6 13.52 -0.82 32.38
N HIS A 7 12.40 -1.27 31.85
CA HIS A 7 11.53 -2.27 32.48
C HIS A 7 11.16 -3.40 31.52
N ALA A 8 12.13 -3.92 30.78
CA ALA A 8 11.92 -4.99 29.79
C ALA A 8 11.28 -6.26 30.37
N ASP A 9 11.44 -6.49 31.67
CA ASP A 9 10.90 -7.66 32.39
C ASP A 9 9.54 -7.38 33.07
N THR A 10 8.98 -6.18 32.91
CA THR A 10 7.71 -5.80 33.53
C THR A 10 6.55 -6.11 32.60
N VAL A 11 5.70 -7.06 32.97
CA VAL A 11 4.47 -7.39 32.27
C VAL A 11 3.32 -6.58 32.87
N PHE A 12 2.67 -5.76 32.03
CA PHE A 12 1.46 -5.03 32.41
C PHE A 12 0.24 -5.83 31.94
N ILE A 13 -0.58 -6.26 32.88
CA ILE A 13 -1.83 -6.96 32.59
C ILE A 13 -2.99 -5.98 32.84
N ILE A 14 -3.70 -5.63 31.76
CA ILE A 14 -4.89 -4.76 31.85
C ILE A 14 -6.11 -5.64 31.60
N PRO A 15 -6.84 -6.09 32.63
CA PRO A 15 -8.05 -6.85 32.44
C PRO A 15 -9.17 -5.94 31.93
N PHE A 16 -9.91 -6.39 30.93
CA PHE A 16 -11.13 -5.72 30.46
C PHE A 16 -12.17 -6.76 30.12
N SER A 17 -13.44 -6.36 30.16
CA SER A 17 -14.54 -7.21 29.77
C SER A 17 -15.31 -6.57 28.60
N ILE A 18 -15.69 -7.39 27.62
CA ILE A 18 -16.56 -6.98 26.51
C ILE A 18 -18.00 -7.31 26.92
N GLN A 19 -18.78 -6.27 27.19
CA GLN A 19 -20.18 -6.43 27.67
C GLN A 19 -21.16 -6.76 26.55
N ASN A 20 -20.85 -6.40 25.31
CA ASN A 20 -21.73 -6.63 24.17
C ASN A 20 -21.03 -7.55 23.15
N ALA A 21 -21.81 -8.40 22.48
CA ALA A 21 -21.29 -9.23 21.40
C ALA A 21 -20.70 -8.35 20.28
N ILE A 22 -19.51 -8.72 19.82
CA ILE A 22 -18.89 -8.10 18.66
C ILE A 22 -19.73 -8.48 17.44
N LYS A 23 -20.21 -7.47 16.69
CA LYS A 23 -20.95 -7.71 15.46
C LYS A 23 -20.03 -8.30 14.40
N PRO A 24 -20.48 -9.33 13.63
CA PRO A 24 -19.68 -9.94 12.58
C PRO A 24 -19.43 -8.95 11.45
N SER A 25 -18.33 -9.13 10.74
CA SER A 25 -18.07 -8.43 9.49
C SER A 25 -19.06 -8.88 8.39
N LYS A 26 -19.35 -7.98 7.45
CA LYS A 26 -20.10 -8.27 6.24
C LYS A 26 -19.09 -8.55 5.13
N HIS A 27 -19.25 -9.66 4.42
CA HIS A 27 -18.38 -10.08 3.32
C HIS A 27 -19.15 -10.07 2.01
N THR A 28 -18.57 -9.48 0.99
CA THR A 28 -19.11 -9.46 -0.37
C THR A 28 -18.01 -9.92 -1.33
N VAL A 29 -18.21 -11.08 -1.93
CA VAL A 29 -17.34 -11.59 -2.98
C VAL A 29 -17.65 -10.83 -4.27
N ILE A 30 -16.61 -10.33 -4.94
CA ILE A 30 -16.69 -9.51 -6.15
C ILE A 30 -16.10 -10.29 -7.33
N ASN A 31 -14.81 -10.63 -7.27
CA ASN A 31 -14.07 -11.36 -8.31
C ASN A 31 -14.17 -10.72 -9.70
N GLU A 32 -14.13 -9.38 -9.77
CA GLU A 32 -14.15 -8.63 -11.01
C GLU A 32 -12.74 -8.24 -11.43
N GLN A 33 -12.43 -8.47 -12.70
CA GLN A 33 -11.19 -8.03 -13.32
C GLN A 33 -11.38 -6.65 -13.94
N LEU A 34 -10.44 -5.76 -13.65
CA LEU A 34 -10.36 -4.41 -14.20
C LEU A 34 -9.13 -4.28 -15.07
N GLU A 35 -9.21 -3.46 -16.10
CA GLU A 35 -8.09 -3.13 -16.96
C GLU A 35 -8.03 -1.60 -17.17
N ILE A 36 -6.85 -1.02 -16.88
CA ILE A 36 -6.56 0.40 -17.06
C ILE A 36 -5.25 0.51 -17.82
N ASP A 37 -5.26 1.13 -18.99
CA ASP A 37 -4.09 1.29 -19.86
C ASP A 37 -3.31 -0.02 -20.10
N GLY A 38 -4.06 -1.13 -20.29
CA GLY A 38 -3.50 -2.47 -20.52
C GLY A 38 -2.97 -3.15 -19.26
N GLN A 39 -3.09 -2.53 -18.09
CA GLN A 39 -2.72 -3.13 -16.80
C GLN A 39 -3.95 -3.74 -16.13
N LYS A 40 -3.83 -4.98 -15.67
CA LYS A 40 -4.93 -5.78 -15.13
C LYS A 40 -4.82 -5.96 -13.62
N PHE A 41 -5.94 -5.86 -12.94
CA PHE A 41 -6.07 -6.19 -11.52
C PHE A 41 -7.42 -6.85 -11.27
N THR A 42 -7.48 -7.64 -10.22
CA THR A 42 -8.70 -8.29 -9.79
C THR A 42 -9.10 -7.77 -8.42
N VAL A 43 -10.35 -7.34 -8.30
CA VAL A 43 -10.99 -7.05 -7.01
C VAL A 43 -11.66 -8.31 -6.53
N HIS A 44 -11.16 -8.91 -5.45
CA HIS A 44 -11.65 -10.20 -4.97
C HIS A 44 -12.87 -10.06 -4.06
N GLU A 45 -12.75 -9.23 -3.03
CA GLU A 45 -13.82 -9.08 -2.05
C GLU A 45 -13.79 -7.72 -1.33
N LEU A 46 -14.93 -7.36 -0.79
CA LEU A 46 -15.09 -6.27 0.16
C LEU A 46 -15.56 -6.81 1.50
N THR A 47 -14.76 -6.59 2.54
CA THR A 47 -15.09 -6.94 3.92
C THR A 47 -15.37 -5.66 4.71
N VAL A 48 -16.58 -5.52 5.29
CA VAL A 48 -16.97 -4.36 6.08
C VAL A 48 -17.17 -4.76 7.53
N SER A 49 -16.34 -4.24 8.40
CA SER A 49 -16.42 -4.38 9.85
C SER A 49 -16.90 -3.07 10.50
N PRO A 50 -17.28 -3.07 11.79
CA PRO A 50 -17.69 -1.84 12.49
C PRO A 50 -16.65 -0.72 12.48
N ILE A 51 -15.35 -1.04 12.31
CA ILE A 51 -14.26 -0.07 12.42
C ILE A 51 -13.63 0.27 11.07
N ARG A 52 -13.71 -0.61 10.07
CA ARG A 52 -13.09 -0.42 8.75
C ARG A 52 -13.78 -1.22 7.66
N ALA A 53 -13.67 -0.74 6.43
CA ALA A 53 -13.89 -1.53 5.23
C ALA A 53 -12.53 -1.93 4.66
N GLN A 54 -12.44 -3.13 4.10
CA GLN A 54 -11.23 -3.71 3.53
C GLN A 54 -11.55 -4.25 2.14
N LEU A 55 -10.82 -3.74 1.15
CA LEU A 55 -10.89 -4.19 -0.23
C LEU A 55 -9.69 -5.09 -0.49
N THR A 56 -9.92 -6.34 -0.87
CA THR A 56 -8.87 -7.30 -1.23
C THR A 56 -8.70 -7.35 -2.73
N MET A 57 -7.48 -7.14 -3.21
CA MET A 57 -7.14 -7.05 -4.63
C MET A 57 -5.89 -7.86 -4.95
N SER A 58 -5.69 -8.14 -6.22
CA SER A 58 -4.43 -8.65 -6.78
C SER A 58 -4.07 -7.95 -8.08
N ILE A 59 -2.78 -7.91 -8.38
CA ILE A 59 -2.23 -7.35 -9.61
C ILE A 59 -1.84 -8.53 -10.51
N ASP A 60 -2.23 -8.45 -11.80
CA ASP A 60 -1.86 -9.49 -12.74
C ASP A 60 -0.33 -9.49 -12.96
N PRO A 61 0.36 -10.62 -12.75
CA PRO A 61 1.82 -10.69 -12.90
C PRO A 61 2.29 -10.43 -14.34
N THR A 62 1.40 -10.55 -15.32
CA THR A 62 1.71 -10.28 -16.74
C THR A 62 1.68 -8.80 -17.10
N ASN A 63 1.28 -7.91 -16.18
CA ASN A 63 1.36 -6.47 -16.38
C ASN A 63 2.78 -6.03 -16.76
N THR A 64 2.89 -5.07 -17.67
CA THR A 64 4.17 -4.47 -18.08
C THR A 64 4.67 -3.41 -17.11
N MET A 65 3.75 -2.87 -16.31
CA MET A 65 4.03 -1.86 -15.30
C MET A 65 4.05 -2.46 -13.90
N LYS A 66 4.89 -1.93 -13.04
CA LYS A 66 4.84 -2.12 -11.59
C LYS A 66 3.92 -1.05 -11.01
N ILE A 67 2.83 -1.49 -10.39
CA ILE A 67 1.89 -0.59 -9.72
C ILE A 67 2.50 -0.17 -8.38
N LEU A 68 2.53 1.14 -8.14
CA LEU A 68 3.10 1.74 -6.94
C LEU A 68 2.01 2.17 -5.95
N ASN A 69 0.89 2.68 -6.47
CA ASN A 69 -0.17 3.22 -5.64
C ASN A 69 -1.50 3.31 -6.40
N PHE A 70 -2.60 3.33 -5.64
CA PHE A 70 -3.94 3.67 -6.12
C PHE A 70 -4.38 4.96 -5.44
N GLY A 71 -4.59 6.02 -6.22
CA GLY A 71 -4.99 7.33 -5.71
C GLY A 71 -6.49 7.44 -5.50
N ASP A 72 -6.86 8.13 -4.41
CA ASP A 72 -8.23 8.52 -4.07
C ASP A 72 -9.28 7.41 -4.22
N ILE A 73 -8.97 6.22 -3.65
CA ILE A 73 -9.94 5.12 -3.62
C ILE A 73 -11.09 5.47 -2.69
N ARG A 74 -12.31 5.30 -3.20
CA ARG A 74 -13.54 5.53 -2.45
C ARG A 74 -14.63 4.55 -2.83
N LEU A 75 -15.54 4.33 -1.90
CA LEU A 75 -16.80 3.64 -2.12
C LEU A 75 -17.90 4.68 -2.22
N LEU A 76 -18.71 4.57 -3.26
CA LEU A 76 -19.90 5.40 -3.47
C LEU A 76 -21.14 4.53 -3.34
N ASP A 77 -22.18 5.03 -2.70
CA ASP A 77 -23.48 4.37 -2.67
C ASP A 77 -24.31 4.67 -3.93
N GLU A 78 -25.53 4.15 -3.99
CA GLU A 78 -26.45 4.33 -5.12
C GLU A 78 -26.85 5.78 -5.38
N THR A 79 -26.59 6.68 -4.45
CA THR A 79 -26.87 8.13 -4.61
C THR A 79 -25.64 8.92 -5.03
N GLY A 80 -24.46 8.29 -5.09
CA GLY A 80 -23.18 8.92 -5.32
C GLY A 80 -22.58 9.55 -4.07
N GLU A 81 -23.18 9.30 -2.89
CA GLU A 81 -22.57 9.74 -1.62
C GLU A 81 -21.35 8.88 -1.30
N VAL A 82 -20.27 9.51 -0.84
CA VAL A 82 -19.07 8.80 -0.40
C VAL A 82 -19.38 7.97 0.83
N TRP A 83 -19.33 6.65 0.68
CA TRP A 83 -19.65 5.69 1.71
C TRP A 83 -18.42 5.25 2.52
N GLY A 84 -17.27 5.23 1.88
CA GLY A 84 -15.96 4.98 2.50
C GLY A 84 -14.84 5.49 1.61
N ARG A 85 -13.77 5.98 2.22
CA ARG A 85 -12.56 6.46 1.53
C ARG A 85 -11.33 6.12 2.35
N ILE A 86 -10.15 6.25 1.74
CA ILE A 86 -8.89 6.26 2.48
C ILE A 86 -8.75 7.64 3.10
N LYS A 87 -8.49 7.68 4.40
CA LYS A 87 -8.23 8.89 5.15
C LYS A 87 -6.82 8.80 5.76
N ASP A 88 -6.10 9.91 5.69
CA ASP A 88 -4.77 10.07 6.33
C ASP A 88 -3.70 9.06 5.87
N GLY A 89 -3.73 8.66 4.59
CA GLY A 89 -2.75 7.77 3.98
C GLY A 89 -3.25 6.35 3.76
N ILE A 90 -2.53 5.62 2.93
CA ILE A 90 -2.86 4.23 2.61
C ILE A 90 -2.51 3.37 3.82
N VAL A 91 -3.53 2.80 4.42
CA VAL A 91 -3.35 1.71 5.38
C VAL A 91 -3.77 0.45 4.66
N GLY A 92 -2.78 -0.32 4.20
CA GLY A 92 -2.98 -1.60 3.55
C GLY A 92 -2.39 -2.75 4.38
N PHE A 93 -2.62 -3.95 3.96
CA PHE A 93 -1.88 -5.14 4.38
C PHE A 93 -1.40 -5.88 3.13
N GLY A 94 -0.28 -6.60 3.26
CA GLY A 94 0.42 -7.17 2.12
C GLY A 94 1.18 -6.10 1.33
N ALA A 95 2.13 -6.53 0.53
CA ALA A 95 2.78 -5.67 -0.44
C ALA A 95 2.02 -5.74 -1.77
N LEU A 96 2.10 -4.69 -2.59
CA LEU A 96 1.56 -4.72 -3.95
C LEU A 96 2.23 -5.79 -4.84
N GLU A 97 3.34 -6.36 -4.37
CA GLU A 97 4.09 -7.45 -5.00
C GLU A 97 3.58 -8.83 -4.58
N ASP A 98 2.77 -8.89 -3.51
CA ASP A 98 2.16 -10.14 -3.07
C ASP A 98 1.04 -10.56 -4.04
N GLU A 99 0.70 -11.86 -4.05
CA GLU A 99 -0.42 -12.36 -4.86
C GLU A 99 -1.72 -11.62 -4.54
N THR A 100 -1.90 -11.24 -3.27
CA THR A 100 -3.04 -10.45 -2.83
C THR A 100 -2.62 -9.37 -1.83
N PHE A 101 -3.22 -8.21 -1.93
CA PHE A 101 -3.05 -7.11 -0.99
C PHE A 101 -4.41 -6.52 -0.62
N GLY A 102 -4.46 -5.77 0.47
CA GLY A 102 -5.68 -5.16 0.94
C GLY A 102 -5.53 -3.66 1.14
N LEU A 103 -6.56 -2.93 0.74
CA LEU A 103 -6.71 -1.49 0.98
C LEU A 103 -7.76 -1.27 2.06
N MET A 104 -7.43 -0.46 3.05
CA MET A 104 -8.31 -0.15 4.18
C MET A 104 -8.97 1.20 3.97
N LEU A 105 -10.29 1.21 4.07
CA LEU A 105 -11.16 2.36 3.92
C LEU A 105 -11.91 2.61 5.23
N GLU A 106 -12.40 3.83 5.40
CA GLU A 106 -13.36 4.14 6.47
C GLU A 106 -14.59 3.25 6.37
N SER A 107 -15.16 2.88 7.52
CA SER A 107 -16.32 2.00 7.58
C SER A 107 -17.62 2.77 7.77
N ASN A 108 -18.61 2.44 6.96
CA ASN A 108 -20.00 2.79 7.15
C ASN A 108 -20.85 1.55 7.51
N TYR A 109 -20.33 0.68 8.34
CA TYR A 109 -20.93 -0.60 8.73
C TYR A 109 -22.41 -0.50 9.13
N PHE A 110 -22.77 0.58 9.80
CA PHE A 110 -24.13 0.81 10.32
C PHE A 110 -25.13 1.30 9.26
N ARG A 111 -24.65 1.66 8.08
CA ARG A 111 -25.46 1.96 6.91
C ARG A 111 -25.72 0.69 6.11
N THR A 112 -26.78 0.70 5.32
CA THR A 112 -27.14 -0.42 4.44
C THR A 112 -27.45 0.12 3.05
N PRO A 113 -26.41 0.38 2.24
CA PRO A 113 -26.59 0.83 0.87
C PRO A 113 -27.19 -0.30 0.03
N LYS A 114 -27.91 0.04 -1.05
CA LYS A 114 -28.45 -0.94 -2.00
C LYS A 114 -27.40 -1.43 -2.96
N SER A 115 -26.43 -0.57 -3.29
CA SER A 115 -25.26 -0.91 -4.12
C SER A 115 -24.07 -0.07 -3.67
N LEU A 116 -22.86 -0.56 -4.00
CA LEU A 116 -21.61 0.17 -3.80
C LEU A 116 -20.83 0.15 -5.11
N THR A 117 -20.30 1.31 -5.47
CA THR A 117 -19.34 1.46 -6.58
C THR A 117 -17.97 1.76 -6.01
N ILE A 118 -16.96 1.02 -6.46
CA ILE A 118 -15.57 1.29 -6.15
C ILE A 118 -15.05 2.26 -7.20
N GLU A 119 -14.50 3.38 -6.77
CA GLU A 119 -13.93 4.40 -7.64
C GLU A 119 -12.51 4.71 -7.19
N PHE A 120 -11.58 4.83 -8.13
CA PHE A 120 -10.25 5.39 -7.92
C PHE A 120 -9.93 6.35 -9.05
N SER A 121 -9.30 7.48 -8.71
CA SER A 121 -9.06 8.56 -9.66
C SER A 121 -7.81 8.33 -10.49
N GLU A 122 -6.82 7.62 -9.94
CA GLU A 122 -5.54 7.38 -10.58
C GLU A 122 -4.88 6.10 -10.10
N VAL A 123 -3.99 5.58 -10.93
CA VAL A 123 -3.08 4.48 -10.61
C VAL A 123 -1.67 4.97 -10.90
N GLU A 124 -0.84 5.05 -9.88
CA GLU A 124 0.58 5.33 -10.06
C GLU A 124 1.31 4.06 -10.45
N ALA A 125 2.04 4.11 -11.55
CA ALA A 125 2.78 2.97 -12.06
C ALA A 125 4.09 3.38 -12.71
N ILE A 126 5.05 2.47 -12.73
CA ILE A 126 6.35 2.63 -13.39
C ILE A 126 6.64 1.40 -14.26
N HIS A 127 7.35 1.56 -15.35
CA HIS A 127 7.79 0.42 -16.14
C HIS A 127 8.62 -0.53 -15.27
N LYS A 128 8.40 -1.84 -15.41
CA LYS A 128 9.13 -2.84 -14.60
C LYS A 128 10.64 -2.72 -14.78
N ASP A 129 11.10 -2.41 -16.00
CA ASP A 129 12.49 -2.19 -16.30
C ASP A 129 13.08 -0.92 -15.64
N ASP A 130 12.21 0.04 -15.27
CA ASP A 130 12.60 1.28 -14.58
C ASP A 130 12.35 1.21 -13.06
N ALA A 131 11.89 0.08 -12.55
CA ALA A 131 11.47 -0.07 -11.16
C ALA A 131 12.57 -0.51 -10.20
N TYR A 132 13.83 -0.47 -10.64
CA TYR A 132 14.97 -0.87 -9.81
C TYR A 132 16.20 0.00 -10.08
N ILE A 133 17.14 -0.05 -9.14
CA ILE A 133 18.48 0.52 -9.25
C ILE A 133 19.46 -0.61 -8.90
N GLU A 134 20.47 -0.79 -9.70
CA GLU A 134 21.51 -1.78 -9.47
C GLU A 134 22.81 -1.11 -9.02
N VAL A 135 23.40 -1.62 -7.95
CA VAL A 135 24.63 -1.08 -7.36
C VAL A 135 25.68 -2.16 -7.16
N ASP A 136 26.92 -1.84 -7.47
CA ASP A 136 28.08 -2.63 -7.09
C ASP A 136 28.72 -2.01 -5.83
N TRP A 137 28.48 -2.63 -4.71
CA TRP A 137 29.02 -2.16 -3.43
C TRP A 137 30.53 -2.32 -3.31
N HIS A 138 31.11 -3.33 -3.99
CA HIS A 138 32.55 -3.57 -3.90
C HIS A 138 33.35 -2.47 -4.59
N ASN A 139 32.85 -1.99 -5.73
CA ASN A 139 33.47 -0.92 -6.50
C ASN A 139 32.83 0.46 -6.25
N GLU A 140 31.85 0.55 -5.36
CA GLU A 140 31.08 1.77 -5.04
C GLU A 140 30.50 2.43 -6.30
N GLN A 141 29.91 1.60 -7.21
CA GLN A 141 29.39 2.05 -8.49
C GLN A 141 27.89 1.78 -8.63
N ILE A 142 27.17 2.73 -9.25
CA ILE A 142 25.80 2.54 -9.70
C ILE A 142 25.91 1.91 -11.11
N LEU A 143 25.47 0.64 -11.22
CA LEU A 143 25.49 -0.11 -12.48
C LEU A 143 24.29 0.25 -13.37
N TYR A 144 23.14 0.45 -12.75
CA TYR A 144 21.92 0.86 -13.44
C TYR A 144 21.10 1.82 -12.59
N GLN A 145 20.58 2.85 -13.24
CA GLN A 145 19.60 3.79 -12.69
C GLN A 145 18.72 4.28 -13.83
N PRO A 146 17.37 4.31 -13.66
CA PRO A 146 16.47 4.90 -14.65
C PRO A 146 16.77 6.38 -14.92
N ASN A 147 16.79 6.76 -16.20
CA ASN A 147 17.14 8.13 -16.62
C ASN A 147 16.14 9.21 -16.19
N ASN A 148 14.89 8.82 -15.95
CA ASN A 148 13.79 9.71 -15.55
C ASN A 148 13.60 9.80 -14.04
N LEU A 149 14.46 9.15 -13.27
CA LEU A 149 14.38 9.17 -11.83
C LEU A 149 14.84 10.52 -11.29
N ALA A 150 13.95 11.26 -10.62
CA ALA A 150 14.27 12.54 -9.99
C ALA A 150 15.03 12.35 -8.66
N ILE A 151 16.06 11.51 -8.67
CA ILE A 151 16.85 11.13 -7.51
C ILE A 151 18.35 11.21 -7.86
N GLU A 152 19.09 11.94 -7.07
CA GLU A 152 20.55 11.89 -7.05
C GLU A 152 20.99 10.89 -5.97
N LEU A 153 21.75 9.86 -6.36
CA LEU A 153 22.25 8.82 -5.47
C LEU A 153 23.73 8.98 -5.22
N GLN A 154 24.15 8.69 -4.01
CA GLN A 154 25.55 8.55 -3.62
C GLN A 154 25.73 7.27 -2.79
N LEU A 155 26.60 6.40 -3.24
CA LEU A 155 27.06 5.26 -2.47
C LEU A 155 28.15 5.73 -1.51
N LYS A 156 28.10 5.22 -0.27
CA LYS A 156 29.11 5.46 0.75
C LYS A 156 29.65 4.15 1.28
N PRO A 157 30.86 4.16 1.89
CA PRO A 157 31.38 3.01 2.60
C PRO A 157 30.36 2.45 3.60
N ASN A 158 30.50 1.14 3.92
CA ASN A 158 29.63 0.42 4.85
C ASN A 158 28.17 0.22 4.38
N TYR A 159 27.96 0.09 3.08
CA TYR A 159 26.63 -0.20 2.49
C TYR A 159 25.59 0.89 2.79
N GLU A 160 26.02 2.14 2.87
CA GLU A 160 25.13 3.28 3.04
C GLU A 160 24.79 3.91 1.67
N ILE A 161 23.52 4.12 1.39
CA ILE A 161 23.03 4.92 0.26
C ILE A 161 22.50 6.25 0.80
N THR A 162 23.03 7.35 0.28
CA THR A 162 22.42 8.66 0.46
C THR A 162 21.69 9.02 -0.83
N TYR A 163 20.50 9.57 -0.72
CA TYR A 163 19.77 10.06 -1.89
C TYR A 163 19.19 11.46 -1.65
N LYS A 164 19.04 12.19 -2.73
CA LYS A 164 18.41 13.51 -2.74
C LYS A 164 17.33 13.52 -3.82
N LEU A 165 16.11 13.84 -3.45
CA LEU A 165 15.02 14.04 -4.39
C LEU A 165 15.16 15.42 -5.04
N THR A 166 15.18 15.47 -6.38
CA THR A 166 15.41 16.73 -7.11
C THR A 166 14.12 17.52 -7.38
N ASN A 167 12.95 16.86 -7.36
CA ASN A 167 11.63 17.47 -7.61
C ASN A 167 10.63 17.19 -6.48
N TYR A 168 11.09 17.22 -5.23
CA TYR A 168 10.24 16.94 -4.06
C TYR A 168 9.32 18.13 -3.76
N LYS A 169 8.02 17.84 -3.62
CA LYS A 169 7.04 18.77 -3.05
C LYS A 169 6.76 18.38 -1.61
N GLU A 170 6.75 19.35 -0.70
CA GLU A 170 6.79 19.20 0.76
C GLU A 170 5.65 18.35 1.36
N ASN A 171 4.63 17.98 0.66
CA ASN A 171 3.50 17.17 1.15
C ASN A 171 3.33 15.83 0.43
N GLU A 172 4.31 15.41 -0.36
CA GLU A 172 4.27 14.12 -1.03
C GLU A 172 5.05 13.09 -0.22
N HIS A 173 4.36 12.13 0.41
CA HIS A 173 4.99 10.97 1.02
C HIS A 173 5.41 10.00 -0.09
N LYS A 174 6.70 9.97 -0.40
CA LYS A 174 7.23 9.02 -1.38
C LYS A 174 8.13 8.00 -0.67
N THR A 175 7.79 6.73 -0.81
CA THR A 175 8.71 5.65 -0.51
C THR A 175 9.63 5.51 -1.72
N VAL A 176 10.92 5.76 -1.54
CA VAL A 176 11.90 5.71 -2.63
C VAL A 176 12.32 4.28 -2.91
N PHE A 177 12.52 3.50 -1.84
CA PHE A 177 12.86 2.08 -1.91
C PHE A 177 11.99 1.31 -0.94
N ASN A 178 11.40 0.22 -1.39
CA ASN A 178 10.56 -0.66 -0.56
C ASN A 178 11.24 -2.00 -0.29
N LYS A 179 12.24 -2.36 -1.10
CA LYS A 179 12.95 -3.62 -0.98
C LYS A 179 14.40 -3.47 -1.47
N MET A 180 15.30 -4.19 -0.84
CA MET A 180 16.66 -4.41 -1.30
C MET A 180 16.85 -5.92 -1.42
N ILE A 181 17.45 -6.36 -2.52
CA ILE A 181 17.79 -7.75 -2.76
C ILE A 181 19.24 -7.84 -3.16
N ASP A 182 19.91 -8.92 -2.81
CA ASP A 182 21.27 -9.22 -3.29
C ASP A 182 21.25 -9.84 -4.69
N ALA A 183 22.43 -10.15 -5.22
CA ALA A 183 22.58 -10.77 -6.53
C ALA A 183 21.97 -12.18 -6.63
N GLU A 184 21.66 -12.80 -5.47
CA GLU A 184 21.05 -14.13 -5.36
C GLU A 184 19.52 -14.03 -5.20
N GLY A 185 18.98 -12.80 -5.06
CA GLY A 185 17.55 -12.53 -4.97
C GLY A 185 16.96 -12.69 -3.56
N THR A 186 17.80 -12.64 -2.52
CA THR A 186 17.40 -12.81 -1.11
C THR A 186 17.51 -11.53 -0.28
#